data_9349875be9328cd4a3b2c1c5389edece
#
_entry.id   9349875be9328cd4a3b2c1c5389edece
#
_cell.length_a   1.000
_cell.length_b   1.000
_cell.length_c   1.000
_cell.angle_alpha   90.00
_cell.angle_beta   90.00
_cell.angle_gamma   90.00
#
_symmetry.space_group_name_H-M   'P 1'
#
loop_
_entity.id
_entity.type
_entity.pdbx_description
1 polymer ?
#
loop_
_entity_poly.entity_id
_entity_poly.type
_entity_poly.pdbx_seq_one_letter_code
_entity_poly.pdbx_strand_id
1 'polypeptide(L)'
;MTLAFAALTSCSDDNSVDLSNRKFVRIDQSSVYLEIDETATVTASVDDLAGDSYQLKWSVLNSDVATIEGVENNAAVITPVAVGKTVIKVETADGKLCYFSDLTVTKTPKTCYIDFGVIDSPAPFNNYRNPRDPGRGGQTVFRRIGSRFE
;
A
#
# COMPACT_ATOMS: atom_id res chain seq x y z
N MET A 1 -48.75 49.64 31.97
CA MET A 1 -48.64 48.61 30.90
C MET A 1 -47.18 48.49 30.60
N THR A 2 -46.53 47.53 31.28
CA THR A 2 -45.08 47.36 31.28
C THR A 2 -44.77 46.13 30.39
N LEU A 3 -44.13 46.37 29.23
CA LEU A 3 -43.65 45.29 28.36
C LEU A 3 -42.37 44.70 28.95
N ALA A 4 -42.41 43.45 29.35
CA ALA A 4 -41.20 42.68 29.69
C ALA A 4 -40.58 42.17 28.41
N PHE A 5 -39.38 42.63 28.09
CA PHE A 5 -38.48 42.09 27.06
C PHE A 5 -37.84 40.80 27.64
N ALA A 6 -38.22 39.66 27.13
CA ALA A 6 -37.51 38.41 27.39
C ALA A 6 -36.23 38.40 26.53
N ALA A 7 -35.10 38.53 27.20
CA ALA A 7 -33.80 38.32 26.57
C ALA A 7 -33.66 36.83 26.25
N LEU A 8 -33.62 36.48 24.97
CA LEU A 8 -33.20 35.19 24.48
C LEU A 8 -31.69 35.12 24.70
N THR A 9 -31.25 34.46 25.76
CA THR A 9 -29.87 34.02 25.91
C THR A 9 -29.63 32.95 24.87
N SER A 10 -29.00 33.32 23.78
CA SER A 10 -28.40 32.37 22.85
C SER A 10 -27.35 31.56 23.62
N CYS A 11 -27.62 30.29 23.84
CA CYS A 11 -26.57 29.34 24.18
C CYS A 11 -25.61 29.31 22.97
N SER A 12 -24.50 30.03 23.06
CA SER A 12 -23.33 29.71 22.29
C SER A 12 -22.75 28.45 22.92
N ASP A 13 -23.12 27.28 22.36
CA ASP A 13 -22.34 26.07 22.53
C ASP A 13 -20.98 26.33 21.87
N ASP A 14 -20.11 26.99 22.64
CA ASP A 14 -18.70 27.09 22.34
C ASP A 14 -18.08 25.70 22.59
N ASN A 15 -18.52 24.73 21.78
CA ASN A 15 -17.87 23.44 21.67
C ASN A 15 -16.68 23.58 20.73
N SER A 16 -15.87 24.59 20.92
CA SER A 16 -14.58 24.72 20.33
C SER A 16 -13.72 23.60 20.92
N VAL A 17 -13.69 22.47 20.22
CA VAL A 17 -12.74 21.40 20.53
C VAL A 17 -11.37 22.03 20.36
N ASP A 18 -10.67 22.23 21.47
CA ASP A 18 -9.30 22.72 21.47
C ASP A 18 -8.42 21.69 20.73
N LEU A 19 -8.12 21.97 19.46
CA LEU A 19 -7.27 21.15 18.61
C LEU A 19 -5.79 21.44 18.83
N SER A 20 -5.46 22.45 19.66
CA SER A 20 -4.08 22.89 19.90
C SER A 20 -3.23 21.85 20.62
N ASN A 21 -3.85 20.83 21.21
CA ASN A 21 -3.18 19.78 21.96
C ASN A 21 -3.32 18.39 21.32
N ARG A 22 -3.66 18.33 20.04
CA ARG A 22 -3.71 17.06 19.32
C ARG A 22 -2.31 16.55 19.06
N LYS A 23 -2.05 15.35 19.57
CA LYS A 23 -0.84 14.58 19.31
C LYS A 23 -1.22 13.30 18.61
N PHE A 24 -0.55 12.98 17.52
CA PHE A 24 -0.72 11.69 16.84
C PHE A 24 0.58 11.25 16.20
N VAL A 25 0.75 9.94 16.14
CA VAL A 25 1.82 9.29 15.40
C VAL A 25 1.26 8.71 14.11
N ARG A 26 2.02 8.74 13.04
CA ARG A 26 1.67 8.10 11.77
C ARG A 26 2.91 7.55 11.09
N ILE A 27 2.71 6.52 10.30
CA ILE A 27 3.71 5.98 9.38
C ILE A 27 3.50 6.67 8.01
N ASP A 28 4.58 6.91 7.28
CA ASP A 28 4.57 7.52 5.95
C ASP A 28 3.74 6.72 4.93
N GLN A 29 3.62 5.40 5.15
CA GLN A 29 2.87 4.48 4.31
C GLN A 29 1.76 3.80 5.12
N SER A 30 0.51 3.97 4.70
CA SER A 30 -0.64 3.29 5.32
C SER A 30 -0.71 1.80 4.96
N SER A 31 -0.07 1.41 3.87
CA SER A 31 0.04 0.02 3.41
C SER A 31 1.39 -0.19 2.74
N VAL A 32 2.09 -1.24 3.12
CA VAL A 32 3.39 -1.64 2.60
C VAL A 32 3.23 -2.94 1.82
N TYR A 33 3.73 -2.96 0.59
CA TYR A 33 3.81 -4.16 -0.24
C TYR A 33 5.28 -4.48 -0.47
N LEU A 34 5.68 -5.72 -0.18
CA LEU A 34 7.07 -6.13 -0.18
C LEU A 34 7.21 -7.52 -0.81
N GLU A 35 8.23 -7.70 -1.61
CA GLU A 35 8.59 -9.04 -2.08
C GLU A 35 9.45 -9.76 -1.02
N ILE A 36 9.36 -11.10 -1.00
CA ILE A 36 10.04 -11.94 0.00
C ILE A 36 11.56 -11.77 0.00
N ASP A 37 12.13 -11.36 -1.12
CA ASP A 37 13.58 -11.19 -1.32
C ASP A 37 14.04 -9.73 -1.12
N GLU A 38 13.14 -8.83 -0.72
CA GLU A 38 13.41 -7.39 -0.59
C GLU A 38 13.20 -6.91 0.84
N THR A 39 13.89 -5.86 1.21
CA THR A 39 13.67 -5.15 2.47
C THR A 39 13.09 -3.77 2.18
N ALA A 40 12.27 -3.26 3.07
CA ALA A 40 11.73 -1.91 2.97
C ALA A 40 12.05 -1.09 4.21
N THR A 41 12.22 0.20 4.02
CA THR A 41 12.34 1.16 5.13
C THR A 41 11.06 1.98 5.19
N VAL A 42 10.50 2.09 6.38
CA VAL A 42 9.37 2.95 6.69
C VAL A 42 9.78 4.00 7.71
N THR A 43 9.17 5.16 7.66
CA THR A 43 9.42 6.25 8.61
C THR A 43 8.12 6.60 9.34
N ALA A 44 8.24 7.02 10.58
CA ALA A 44 7.11 7.55 11.33
C ALA A 44 7.36 8.99 11.73
N SER A 45 6.30 9.76 11.76
CA SER A 45 6.28 11.11 12.28
C SER A 45 5.33 11.21 13.46
N VAL A 46 5.69 12.05 14.42
CA VAL A 46 4.80 12.45 15.50
C VAL A 46 4.44 13.91 15.25
N ASP A 47 3.17 14.16 14.98
CA ASP A 47 2.65 15.51 14.90
C ASP A 47 2.29 15.96 16.31
N ASP A 48 3.14 16.82 16.85
CA ASP A 48 2.98 17.45 18.16
C ASP A 48 3.27 18.95 18.04
N LEU A 49 2.27 19.76 18.30
CA LEU A 49 2.40 21.22 18.29
C LEU A 49 3.32 21.74 19.39
N ALA A 50 3.55 20.96 20.43
CA ALA A 50 4.47 21.32 21.52
C ALA A 50 5.95 21.12 21.15
N GLY A 51 6.25 20.42 20.05
CA GLY A 51 7.61 20.19 19.57
C GLY A 51 8.41 19.20 20.42
N ASP A 52 7.74 18.35 21.19
CA ASP A 52 8.38 17.33 21.99
C ASP A 52 9.02 16.25 21.09
N SER A 53 10.17 15.75 21.50
CA SER A 53 10.81 14.62 20.82
C SER A 53 10.33 13.31 21.43
N TYR A 54 9.92 12.38 20.58
CA TYR A 54 9.43 11.07 21.01
C TYR A 54 10.36 9.96 20.55
N GLN A 55 10.59 9.00 21.45
CA GLN A 55 11.19 7.74 21.08
C GLN A 55 10.07 6.80 20.63
N LEU A 56 10.26 6.20 19.45
CA LEU A 56 9.30 5.30 18.86
C LEU A 56 9.75 3.85 19.00
N LYS A 57 8.80 2.97 19.29
CA LYS A 57 8.97 1.52 19.30
C LYS A 57 8.22 0.92 18.14
N TRP A 58 8.88 0.03 17.43
CA TRP A 58 8.35 -0.67 16.28
C TRP A 58 8.10 -2.14 16.61
N SER A 59 7.03 -2.67 16.08
CA SER A 59 6.69 -4.09 16.19
C SER A 59 5.83 -4.55 15.02
N VAL A 60 5.79 -5.86 14.78
CA VAL A 60 4.85 -6.51 13.86
C VAL A 60 3.97 -7.47 14.65
N LEU A 61 2.72 -7.63 14.24
CA LEU A 61 1.79 -8.53 14.91
C LEU A 61 2.13 -10.00 14.69
N ASN A 62 2.69 -10.34 13.53
CA ASN A 62 3.08 -11.70 13.20
C ASN A 62 4.53 -11.74 12.69
N SER A 63 5.42 -12.17 13.52
CA SER A 63 6.85 -12.30 13.22
C SER A 63 7.19 -13.44 12.25
N ASP A 64 6.26 -14.37 12.02
CA ASP A 64 6.43 -15.43 11.02
C ASP A 64 6.31 -14.92 9.60
N VAL A 65 5.68 -13.74 9.41
CA VAL A 65 5.54 -13.10 8.10
C VAL A 65 6.66 -12.09 7.83
N ALA A 66 7.01 -11.29 8.83
CA ALA A 66 8.08 -10.30 8.72
C ALA A 66 8.64 -9.93 10.10
N THR A 67 9.87 -9.45 10.12
CA THR A 67 10.48 -8.79 11.27
C THR A 67 10.68 -7.32 11.01
N ILE A 68 10.74 -6.51 12.06
CA ILE A 68 10.98 -5.09 11.97
C ILE A 68 12.01 -4.66 13.01
N GLU A 69 12.94 -3.82 12.59
CA GLU A 69 13.97 -3.26 13.45
C GLU A 69 14.00 -1.73 13.31
N GLY A 70 13.89 -1.04 14.42
CA GLY A 70 13.99 0.42 14.47
C GLY A 70 15.43 0.85 14.23
N VAL A 71 15.60 1.86 13.39
CA VAL A 71 16.87 2.52 13.09
C VAL A 71 16.78 4.00 13.48
N GLU A 72 17.82 4.78 13.21
CA GLU A 72 17.84 6.20 13.51
C GLU A 72 16.74 6.99 12.78
N ASN A 73 16.45 8.20 13.26
CA ASN A 73 15.50 9.14 12.64
C ASN A 73 14.05 8.64 12.53
N ASN A 74 13.58 7.92 13.54
CA ASN A 74 12.22 7.40 13.57
C ASN A 74 11.88 6.48 12.39
N ALA A 75 12.88 5.85 11.81
CA ALA A 75 12.73 4.88 10.75
C ALA A 75 12.78 3.44 11.29
N ALA A 76 12.33 2.50 10.48
CA ALA A 76 12.48 1.08 10.75
C ALA A 76 12.65 0.31 9.44
N VAL A 77 13.46 -0.75 9.51
CA VAL A 77 13.69 -1.67 8.40
C VAL A 77 12.81 -2.90 8.60
N ILE A 78 12.06 -3.24 7.56
CA ILE A 78 11.22 -4.42 7.51
C ILE A 78 11.95 -5.48 6.71
N THR A 79 12.08 -6.67 7.30
CA THR A 79 12.66 -7.85 6.65
C THR A 79 11.58 -8.93 6.56
N PRO A 80 11.17 -9.33 5.34
CA PRO A 80 10.19 -10.39 5.16
C PRO A 80 10.77 -11.75 5.56
N VAL A 81 9.92 -12.62 6.12
CA VAL A 81 10.24 -13.99 6.52
C VAL A 81 9.45 -14.98 5.67
N ALA A 82 8.17 -14.74 5.47
CA ALA A 82 7.29 -15.58 4.67
C ALA A 82 6.24 -14.76 3.95
N VAL A 83 5.70 -15.33 2.86
CA VAL A 83 4.55 -14.76 2.14
C VAL A 83 3.33 -14.74 3.05
N GLY A 84 2.67 -13.59 3.13
CA GLY A 84 1.52 -13.44 4.01
C GLY A 84 1.15 -11.99 4.24
N LYS A 85 0.24 -11.80 5.21
CA LYS A 85 -0.17 -10.47 5.65
C LYS A 85 0.04 -10.33 7.14
N THR A 86 0.50 -9.16 7.55
CA THR A 86 0.64 -8.78 8.95
C THR A 86 0.41 -7.27 9.08
N VAL A 87 0.53 -6.77 10.29
CA VAL A 87 0.36 -5.35 10.60
C VAL A 87 1.62 -4.84 11.30
N ILE A 88 2.11 -3.72 10.85
CA ILE A 88 3.17 -2.96 11.49
C ILE A 88 2.52 -2.06 12.53
N LYS A 89 3.07 -2.06 13.72
CA LYS A 89 2.68 -1.14 14.80
C LYS A 89 3.86 -0.26 15.15
N VAL A 90 3.63 1.04 15.22
CA VAL A 90 4.53 2.01 15.83
C VAL A 90 3.84 2.62 17.04
N GLU A 91 4.55 2.77 18.13
CA GLU A 91 4.04 3.41 19.34
C GLU A 91 5.10 4.28 20.00
N THR A 92 4.65 5.31 20.73
CA THR A 92 5.54 6.09 21.58
C THR A 92 6.03 5.26 22.76
N ALA A 93 7.21 5.59 23.30
CA ALA A 93 7.81 4.83 24.41
C ALA A 93 6.91 4.75 25.67
N ASP A 94 6.05 5.77 25.86
CA ASP A 94 5.06 5.83 26.94
C ASP A 94 3.76 5.08 26.61
N GLY A 95 3.61 4.56 25.39
CA GLY A 95 2.47 3.79 24.93
C GLY A 95 1.18 4.58 24.73
N LYS A 96 1.22 5.92 24.80
CA LYS A 96 0.02 6.75 24.69
C LYS A 96 -0.46 6.97 23.26
N LEU A 97 0.47 6.97 22.31
CA LEU A 97 0.17 7.13 20.90
C LEU A 97 0.62 5.88 20.14
N CYS A 98 -0.21 5.40 19.23
CA CYS A 98 0.14 4.30 18.35
C CYS A 98 -0.50 4.47 16.98
N TYR A 99 0.12 3.84 15.97
CA TYR A 99 -0.41 3.76 14.62
C TYR A 99 -0.15 2.37 14.04
N PHE A 100 -1.03 1.96 13.12
CA PHE A 100 -0.97 0.66 12.47
C PHE A 100 -0.92 0.85 10.95
N SER A 101 -0.09 0.05 10.29
CA SER A 101 0.03 0.00 8.84
C SER A 101 -0.04 -1.45 8.37
N ASP A 102 -0.78 -1.70 7.30
CA ASP A 102 -0.87 -3.04 6.72
C ASP A 102 0.42 -3.40 5.99
N LEU A 103 0.90 -4.62 6.19
CA LEU A 103 2.03 -5.20 5.47
C LEU A 103 1.58 -6.45 4.72
N THR A 104 1.84 -6.47 3.42
CA THR A 104 1.62 -7.63 2.57
C THR A 104 2.94 -8.06 1.97
N VAL A 105 3.38 -9.27 2.27
CA VAL A 105 4.55 -9.91 1.68
C VAL A 105 4.08 -10.85 0.58
N THR A 106 4.63 -10.67 -0.62
CA THR A 106 4.30 -11.45 -1.81
C THR A 106 5.54 -12.14 -2.37
N LYS A 107 5.30 -13.13 -3.22
CA LYS A 107 6.36 -13.73 -4.02
C LYS A 107 5.89 -13.69 -5.47
N THR A 108 6.48 -12.77 -6.24
CA THR A 108 6.22 -12.73 -7.67
C THR A 108 7.03 -13.82 -8.36
N PRO A 109 6.44 -14.68 -9.18
CA PRO A 109 7.21 -15.64 -9.94
C PRO A 109 8.14 -14.91 -10.89
N LYS A 110 9.46 -15.14 -10.76
CA LYS A 110 10.51 -14.49 -11.58
C LYS A 110 10.42 -14.81 -13.08
N THR A 111 9.53 -15.72 -13.48
CA THR A 111 9.30 -16.09 -14.87
C THR A 111 7.81 -16.12 -15.17
N CYS A 112 7.37 -15.15 -15.95
CA CYS A 112 6.05 -15.19 -16.55
C CYS A 112 6.20 -15.81 -17.95
N TYR A 113 5.90 -17.08 -18.10
CA TYR A 113 5.75 -17.69 -19.43
C TYR A 113 4.35 -17.39 -19.91
N ILE A 114 4.23 -16.48 -20.84
CA ILE A 114 3.03 -16.39 -21.68
C ILE A 114 3.29 -17.33 -22.85
N ASP A 115 2.91 -18.59 -22.72
CA ASP A 115 2.89 -19.52 -23.84
C ASP A 115 1.66 -19.15 -24.67
N PHE A 116 1.86 -18.34 -25.68
CA PHE A 116 0.91 -18.23 -26.77
C PHE A 116 1.08 -19.51 -27.60
N GLY A 117 0.55 -20.61 -27.08
CA GLY A 117 0.53 -21.88 -27.82
C GLY A 117 0.14 -21.60 -29.26
N VAL A 118 0.80 -22.26 -30.20
CA VAL A 118 0.38 -22.25 -31.60
C VAL A 118 -1.10 -22.61 -31.57
N ILE A 119 -1.96 -21.62 -31.77
CA ILE A 119 -3.36 -21.87 -31.99
C ILE A 119 -3.40 -22.50 -33.37
N ASP A 120 -3.16 -23.80 -33.41
CA ASP A 120 -3.44 -24.62 -34.55
C ASP A 120 -4.97 -24.83 -34.59
N SER A 121 -5.63 -23.70 -34.62
CA SER A 121 -7.05 -23.64 -34.86
C SER A 121 -7.20 -23.73 -36.35
N PRO A 122 -7.91 -24.70 -36.87
CA PRO A 122 -8.50 -24.62 -38.20
C PRO A 122 -9.50 -23.46 -38.13
N ALA A 123 -8.95 -22.26 -38.19
CA ALA A 123 -9.68 -21.08 -37.87
C ALA A 123 -10.87 -20.88 -38.79
N PRO A 124 -12.04 -20.61 -38.24
CA PRO A 124 -13.15 -20.09 -39.02
C PRO A 124 -12.84 -18.74 -39.69
N PHE A 125 -11.67 -18.16 -39.39
CA PHE A 125 -11.20 -16.91 -39.99
C PHE A 125 -10.52 -17.03 -41.34
N ASN A 126 -10.24 -18.24 -41.85
CA ASN A 126 -9.70 -18.42 -43.18
C ASN A 126 -10.73 -18.19 -44.29
N ASN A 127 -11.96 -17.91 -43.97
CA ASN A 127 -13.01 -17.64 -44.98
C ASN A 127 -13.17 -16.14 -45.29
N TYR A 128 -12.33 -15.26 -44.76
CA TYR A 128 -12.30 -13.91 -45.28
C TYR A 128 -11.46 -13.87 -46.55
N ARG A 129 -12.03 -14.44 -47.63
CA ARG A 129 -11.56 -14.15 -48.97
C ARG A 129 -11.83 -12.69 -49.26
N ASN A 130 -10.78 -11.89 -49.21
CA ASN A 130 -10.86 -10.58 -49.83
C ASN A 130 -11.14 -10.76 -51.32
N PRO A 131 -12.30 -10.31 -51.85
CA PRO A 131 -12.65 -10.49 -53.23
C PRO A 131 -11.68 -9.85 -54.24
N ARG A 132 -10.72 -9.07 -53.75
CA ARG A 132 -9.74 -8.33 -54.54
C ARG A 132 -8.34 -8.96 -54.59
N ASP A 133 -8.10 -10.07 -53.86
CA ASP A 133 -6.81 -10.74 -53.87
C ASP A 133 -6.97 -12.28 -53.97
N PRO A 134 -7.12 -12.84 -55.19
CA PRO A 134 -7.37 -14.24 -55.40
C PRO A 134 -6.12 -15.15 -55.26
N GLY A 135 -5.00 -14.65 -54.72
CA GLY A 135 -3.74 -15.39 -54.87
C GLY A 135 -2.81 -15.53 -53.67
N ARG A 136 -3.07 -14.90 -52.53
CA ARG A 136 -2.18 -15.01 -51.38
C ARG A 136 -2.88 -15.66 -50.17
N GLY A 137 -2.74 -16.97 -50.06
CA GLY A 137 -2.88 -17.67 -48.78
C GLY A 137 -1.74 -17.23 -47.86
N GLY A 138 -2.00 -16.15 -47.08
CA GLY A 138 -1.02 -15.68 -46.11
C GLY A 138 -0.96 -16.60 -44.90
N GLN A 139 0.08 -17.41 -44.79
CA GLN A 139 0.45 -18.00 -43.53
C GLN A 139 1.01 -16.89 -42.67
N THR A 140 0.27 -16.49 -41.65
CA THR A 140 0.80 -15.60 -40.62
C THR A 140 1.68 -16.42 -39.70
N VAL A 141 2.99 -16.40 -39.97
CA VAL A 141 3.98 -17.00 -39.09
C VAL A 141 4.21 -16.04 -37.93
N PHE A 142 3.64 -16.33 -36.79
CA PHE A 142 4.04 -15.66 -35.55
C PHE A 142 5.40 -16.18 -35.12
N ARG A 143 6.41 -15.31 -35.20
CA ARG A 143 7.74 -15.63 -34.68
C ARG A 143 7.70 -15.61 -33.15
N ARG A 144 8.16 -16.70 -32.56
CA ARG A 144 8.43 -16.85 -31.13
C ARG A 144 9.49 -15.85 -30.72
N ILE A 145 9.12 -14.82 -29.94
CA ILE A 145 10.10 -13.95 -29.30
C ILE A 145 10.33 -14.54 -27.91
N GLY A 146 11.32 -15.40 -27.81
CA GLY A 146 11.84 -15.86 -26.52
C GLY A 146 12.80 -14.82 -25.98
N SER A 147 12.42 -14.02 -25.02
CA SER A 147 13.37 -13.26 -24.21
C SER A 147 13.78 -14.11 -23.01
N ARG A 148 15.04 -14.53 -23.03
CA ARG A 148 15.71 -15.16 -21.90
C ARG A 148 16.34 -14.00 -21.12
N PHE A 149 15.88 -13.78 -19.92
CA PHE A 149 16.59 -12.97 -18.96
C PHE A 149 17.27 -13.90 -17.97
N GLU A 150 18.61 -13.78 -17.91
CA GLU A 150 19.44 -14.36 -16.85
C GLU A 150 19.42 -13.46 -15.63
#